data_e9bc18ead18e00811ba81ccfe07a5132
#
_entry.id   e9bc18ead18e00811ba81ccfe07a5132
#
_cell.length_a   1.000
_cell.length_b   1.000
_cell.length_c   1.000
_cell.angle_alpha   90.00
_cell.angle_beta   90.00
_cell.angle_gamma   90.00
#
_symmetry.space_group_name_H-M   'P 1'
#
loop_
_entity.id
_entity.type
_entity.pdbx_description
1 polymer ?
#
loop_
_entity_poly.entity_id
_entity_poly.type
_entity_poly.pdbx_seq_one_letter_code
_entity_poly.pdbx_strand_id
1 'polypeptide(L)'
;MAIMVTKKPPAYLREARVKAGYVSRGTASIAVPYSPETIGRHERGEVDLTPADAVVYAESYKSPDILLRYCATCPVGCKMGWTAADIPLPHATLRIRRLIVDAQAVADRLEEIAFDGVIDESERRDFEEALRFLRQLEASINDIILIGLGKREGT
;
A
#
# COMPACT_ATOMS: atom_id res chain seq x y z
N MET A 1 9.16 -24.75 3.72
CA MET A 1 8.21 -24.43 4.80
C MET A 1 7.30 -23.33 4.27
N ALA A 2 6.08 -23.64 3.88
CA ALA A 2 5.12 -22.65 3.39
C ALA A 2 4.66 -21.82 4.57
N ILE A 3 4.98 -20.52 4.57
CA ILE A 3 4.40 -19.57 5.52
C ILE A 3 2.92 -19.46 5.17
N MET A 4 2.06 -20.11 5.94
CA MET A 4 0.62 -19.84 5.88
C MET A 4 0.41 -18.40 6.37
N VAL A 5 0.43 -17.45 5.45
CA VAL A 5 -0.09 -16.12 5.70
C VAL A 5 -1.59 -16.29 5.83
N THR A 6 -2.12 -16.19 7.05
CA THR A 6 -3.56 -16.11 7.28
C THR A 6 -4.06 -14.84 6.60
N LYS A 7 -4.56 -14.99 5.39
CA LYS A 7 -4.99 -13.90 4.54
C LYS A 7 -6.24 -13.28 5.13
N LYS A 8 -6.10 -12.10 5.71
CA LYS A 8 -7.25 -11.32 6.16
C LYS A 8 -8.10 -10.93 4.94
N PRO A 9 -9.43 -11.10 4.98
CA PRO A 9 -10.30 -10.68 3.87
C PRO A 9 -10.01 -9.22 3.50
N PRO A 10 -10.01 -8.88 2.19
CA PRO A 10 -9.77 -7.51 1.73
C PRO A 10 -10.99 -6.62 2.02
N ALA A 11 -11.21 -6.29 3.29
CA ALA A 11 -12.32 -5.45 3.74
C ALA A 11 -12.45 -4.13 2.96
N TYR A 12 -11.32 -3.62 2.48
CA TYR A 12 -11.26 -2.40 1.67
C TYR A 12 -12.08 -2.48 0.37
N LEU A 13 -12.26 -3.65 -0.23
CA LEU A 13 -13.08 -3.80 -1.43
C LEU A 13 -14.56 -3.54 -1.14
N ARG A 14 -15.07 -4.12 -0.05
CA ARG A 14 -16.45 -3.89 0.37
C ARG A 14 -16.67 -2.43 0.75
N GLU A 15 -15.74 -1.83 1.47
CA GLU A 15 -15.79 -0.43 1.88
C GLU A 15 -15.80 0.49 0.65
N ALA A 16 -14.91 0.27 -0.33
CA ALA A 16 -14.86 1.01 -1.58
C ALA A 16 -16.17 0.87 -2.38
N ARG A 17 -16.72 -0.35 -2.49
CA ARG A 17 -18.00 -0.58 -3.17
C ARG A 17 -19.14 0.23 -2.53
N VAL A 18 -19.27 0.18 -1.22
CA VAL A 18 -20.32 0.89 -0.49
C VAL A 18 -20.13 2.40 -0.62
N LYS A 19 -18.91 2.89 -0.51
CA LYS A 19 -18.56 4.31 -0.69
C LYS A 19 -18.88 4.81 -2.11
N ALA A 20 -18.68 3.96 -3.12
CA ALA A 20 -19.04 4.25 -4.50
C ALA A 20 -20.58 4.24 -4.76
N GLY A 21 -21.39 3.98 -3.74
CA GLY A 21 -22.86 3.97 -3.84
C GLY A 21 -23.45 2.59 -4.21
N TYR A 22 -22.63 1.56 -4.42
CA TYR A 22 -23.11 0.21 -4.71
C TYR A 22 -23.42 -0.54 -3.41
N VAL A 23 -24.61 -0.35 -2.85
CA VAL A 23 -25.03 -0.95 -1.58
C VAL A 23 -25.00 -2.48 -1.62
N SER A 24 -25.43 -3.08 -2.73
CA SER A 24 -25.43 -4.52 -2.94
C SER A 24 -24.40 -4.94 -3.99
N ARG A 25 -23.99 -6.22 -3.95
CA ARG A 25 -23.14 -6.80 -4.99
C ARG A 25 -23.86 -6.88 -6.34
N GLY A 26 -25.21 -7.02 -6.31
CA GLY A 26 -26.02 -6.97 -7.51
C GLY A 26 -25.95 -5.63 -8.22
N THR A 27 -25.97 -4.52 -7.50
CA THR A 27 -25.80 -3.19 -8.09
C THR A 27 -24.36 -2.96 -8.57
N ALA A 28 -23.37 -3.49 -7.86
CA ALA A 28 -21.98 -3.40 -8.27
C ALA A 28 -21.66 -4.19 -9.55
N SER A 29 -22.33 -5.33 -9.78
CA SER A 29 -22.12 -6.16 -10.99
C SER A 29 -22.52 -5.46 -12.30
N ILE A 30 -23.17 -4.31 -12.24
CA ILE A 30 -23.48 -3.48 -13.41
C ILE A 30 -22.24 -2.66 -13.82
N ALA A 31 -21.41 -2.31 -12.84
CA ALA A 31 -20.22 -1.45 -13.02
C ALA A 31 -18.93 -2.24 -13.24
N VAL A 32 -18.87 -3.49 -12.79
CA VAL A 32 -17.69 -4.36 -12.92
C VAL A 32 -18.04 -5.60 -13.73
N PRO A 33 -17.10 -6.19 -14.48
CA PRO A 33 -17.36 -7.37 -15.32
C PRO A 33 -17.42 -8.69 -14.51
N TYR A 34 -17.93 -8.62 -13.26
CA TYR A 34 -18.00 -9.78 -12.36
C TYR A 34 -19.44 -10.00 -11.88
N SER A 35 -19.81 -11.26 -11.73
CA SER A 35 -21.08 -11.62 -11.11
C SER A 35 -21.11 -11.24 -9.63
N PRO A 36 -22.31 -11.03 -9.02
CA PRO A 36 -22.42 -10.76 -7.58
C PRO A 36 -21.75 -11.81 -6.71
N GLU A 37 -21.74 -13.07 -7.15
CA GLU A 37 -21.07 -14.18 -6.47
C GLU A 37 -19.54 -14.02 -6.52
N THR A 38 -18.99 -13.68 -7.69
CA THR A 38 -17.55 -13.44 -7.87
C THR A 38 -17.09 -12.26 -7.03
N ILE A 39 -17.85 -11.14 -7.02
CA ILE A 39 -17.59 -10.00 -6.16
C ILE A 39 -17.56 -10.44 -4.69
N GLY A 40 -18.53 -11.28 -4.29
CA GLY A 40 -18.58 -11.81 -2.94
C GLY A 40 -17.38 -12.64 -2.55
N ARG A 41 -16.90 -13.48 -3.46
CA ARG A 41 -15.69 -14.32 -3.24
C ARG A 41 -14.43 -13.48 -3.11
N HIS A 42 -14.28 -12.43 -3.92
CA HIS A 42 -13.18 -11.45 -3.80
C HIS A 42 -13.24 -10.71 -2.45
N GLU A 43 -14.41 -10.19 -2.06
CA GLU A 43 -14.59 -9.47 -0.80
C GLU A 43 -14.33 -10.34 0.45
N ARG A 44 -14.62 -11.64 0.37
CA ARG A 44 -14.34 -12.59 1.46
C ARG A 44 -12.92 -13.15 1.42
N GLY A 45 -12.15 -12.83 0.38
CA GLY A 45 -10.79 -13.37 0.22
C GLY A 45 -10.76 -14.86 -0.12
N GLU A 46 -11.85 -15.42 -0.61
CA GLU A 46 -11.96 -16.83 -1.06
C GLU A 46 -11.24 -17.05 -2.38
N VAL A 47 -11.17 -16.00 -3.18
CA VAL A 47 -10.41 -15.94 -4.43
C VAL A 47 -9.48 -14.74 -4.37
N ASP A 48 -8.24 -14.96 -4.75
CA ASP A 48 -7.23 -13.90 -4.80
C ASP A 48 -7.51 -12.96 -5.96
N LEU A 49 -7.40 -11.65 -5.69
CA LEU A 49 -7.40 -10.66 -6.74
C LEU A 49 -6.14 -10.80 -7.59
N THR A 50 -6.32 -10.69 -8.89
CA THR A 50 -5.20 -10.42 -9.80
C THR A 50 -4.91 -8.91 -9.84
N PRO A 51 -3.73 -8.49 -10.33
CA PRO A 51 -3.47 -7.07 -10.57
C PRO A 51 -4.53 -6.41 -11.47
N ALA A 52 -5.02 -7.13 -12.49
CA ALA A 52 -6.06 -6.64 -13.38
C ALA A 52 -7.40 -6.44 -12.66
N ASP A 53 -7.79 -7.36 -11.77
CA ASP A 53 -8.99 -7.21 -10.96
C ASP A 53 -8.91 -5.98 -10.06
N ALA A 54 -7.75 -5.72 -9.45
CA ALA A 54 -7.54 -4.54 -8.61
C ALA A 54 -7.71 -3.24 -9.39
N VAL A 55 -7.21 -3.17 -10.64
CA VAL A 55 -7.39 -2.03 -11.53
C VAL A 55 -8.87 -1.85 -11.87
N VAL A 56 -9.56 -2.91 -12.28
CA VAL A 56 -11.00 -2.86 -12.61
C VAL A 56 -11.83 -2.33 -11.44
N TYR A 57 -11.58 -2.83 -10.23
CA TYR A 57 -12.29 -2.33 -9.04
C TYR A 57 -11.95 -0.87 -8.71
N ALA A 58 -10.67 -0.48 -8.82
CA ALA A 58 -10.25 0.88 -8.54
C ALA A 58 -10.91 1.90 -9.47
N GLU A 59 -11.00 1.58 -10.77
CA GLU A 59 -11.65 2.43 -11.77
C GLU A 59 -13.17 2.46 -11.60
N SER A 60 -13.80 1.28 -11.49
CA SER A 60 -15.27 1.17 -11.41
C SER A 60 -15.84 1.76 -10.14
N TYR A 61 -15.12 1.63 -9.02
CA TYR A 61 -15.54 2.22 -7.74
C TYR A 61 -14.99 3.64 -7.52
N LYS A 62 -14.21 4.17 -8.50
CA LYS A 62 -13.50 5.46 -8.38
C LYS A 62 -12.70 5.55 -7.08
N SER A 63 -12.04 4.47 -6.70
CA SER A 63 -11.34 4.29 -5.43
C SER A 63 -9.87 3.86 -5.69
N PRO A 64 -9.01 4.78 -6.14
CA PRO A 64 -7.62 4.47 -6.50
C PRO A 64 -6.78 3.96 -5.31
N ASP A 65 -7.22 4.17 -4.06
CA ASP A 65 -6.62 3.60 -2.86
C ASP A 65 -6.64 2.06 -2.85
N ILE A 66 -7.56 1.42 -3.59
CA ILE A 66 -7.57 -0.04 -3.80
C ILE A 66 -6.23 -0.54 -4.32
N LEU A 67 -5.57 0.21 -5.23
CA LEU A 67 -4.30 -0.18 -5.82
C LEU A 67 -3.18 -0.25 -4.78
N LEU A 68 -3.05 0.76 -3.92
CA LEU A 68 -2.05 0.76 -2.85
C LEU A 68 -2.30 -0.36 -1.83
N ARG A 69 -3.57 -0.57 -1.46
CA ARG A 69 -3.96 -1.65 -0.53
C ARG A 69 -3.70 -3.02 -1.14
N TYR A 70 -4.00 -3.20 -2.43
CA TYR A 70 -3.67 -4.42 -3.15
C TYR A 70 -2.16 -4.66 -3.17
N CYS A 71 -1.36 -3.65 -3.55
CA CYS A 71 0.10 -3.75 -3.59
C CYS A 71 0.68 -4.11 -2.22
N ALA A 72 0.15 -3.55 -1.12
CA ALA A 72 0.61 -3.87 0.23
C ALA A 72 0.29 -5.32 0.67
N THR A 73 -0.68 -5.98 0.02
CA THR A 73 -1.11 -7.35 0.37
C THR A 73 -0.74 -8.40 -0.67
N CYS A 74 -0.32 -8.01 -1.87
CA CYS A 74 0.11 -8.94 -2.90
C CYS A 74 1.44 -9.61 -2.52
N PRO A 75 1.75 -10.81 -3.06
CA PRO A 75 2.98 -11.53 -2.73
C PRO A 75 4.26 -10.69 -2.95
N VAL A 76 4.28 -9.87 -3.99
CA VAL A 76 5.42 -8.98 -4.29
C VAL A 76 5.53 -7.87 -3.24
N GLY A 77 4.44 -7.16 -2.96
CA GLY A 77 4.43 -6.09 -1.96
C GLY A 77 4.77 -6.59 -0.56
N CYS A 78 4.24 -7.75 -0.16
CA CYS A 78 4.63 -8.41 1.10
C CYS A 78 6.14 -8.70 1.15
N LYS A 79 6.73 -9.19 0.05
CA LYS A 79 8.17 -9.47 -0.04
C LYS A 79 9.00 -8.19 0.03
N MET A 80 8.51 -7.11 -0.58
CA MET A 80 9.15 -5.79 -0.56
C MET A 80 8.93 -5.04 0.77
N GLY A 81 8.05 -5.53 1.64
CA GLY A 81 7.71 -4.87 2.90
C GLY A 81 6.81 -3.65 2.74
N TRP A 82 6.05 -3.57 1.64
CA TRP A 82 5.11 -2.46 1.42
C TRP A 82 3.95 -2.53 2.40
N THR A 83 3.52 -1.37 2.84
CA THR A 83 2.42 -1.22 3.80
C THR A 83 1.42 -0.18 3.30
N ALA A 84 0.17 -0.33 3.70
CA ALA A 84 -0.88 0.66 3.52
C ALA A 84 -1.67 0.73 4.84
N ALA A 85 -1.33 1.68 5.69
CA ALA A 85 -1.95 1.84 7.00
C ALA A 85 -3.01 2.96 6.96
N ASP A 86 -4.16 2.70 7.56
CA ASP A 86 -5.16 3.74 7.82
C ASP A 86 -4.79 4.50 9.08
N ILE A 87 -4.03 5.58 8.90
CA ILE A 87 -3.69 6.47 9.99
C ILE A 87 -4.30 7.86 9.78
N PRO A 88 -4.69 8.57 10.84
CA PRO A 88 -5.22 9.92 10.73
C PRO A 88 -4.20 10.88 10.10
N LEU A 89 -4.65 11.77 9.22
CA LEU A 89 -3.79 12.73 8.51
C LEU A 89 -2.84 13.50 9.44
N PRO A 90 -3.24 14.00 10.62
CA PRO A 90 -2.31 14.69 11.52
C PRO A 90 -1.15 13.80 11.96
N HIS A 91 -1.38 12.52 12.22
CA HIS A 91 -0.33 11.58 12.60
C HIS A 91 0.59 11.26 11.42
N ALA A 92 0.04 11.07 10.22
CA ALA A 92 0.82 10.84 9.01
C ALA A 92 1.75 12.04 8.73
N THR A 93 1.25 13.27 8.84
CA THR A 93 2.03 14.49 8.60
C THR A 93 3.14 14.70 9.62
N LEU A 94 2.88 14.43 10.89
CA LEU A 94 3.91 14.50 11.93
C LEU A 94 5.01 13.46 11.74
N ARG A 95 4.63 12.25 11.37
CA ARG A 95 5.56 11.15 11.10
C ARG A 95 6.46 11.45 9.90
N ILE A 96 5.89 11.88 8.78
CA ILE A 96 6.68 12.19 7.58
C ILE A 96 7.57 13.41 7.81
N ARG A 97 7.09 14.43 8.52
CA ARG A 97 7.91 15.61 8.87
C ARG A 97 9.18 15.22 9.64
N ARG A 98 9.07 14.34 10.64
CA ARG A 98 10.23 13.84 11.40
C ARG A 98 11.20 13.11 10.47
N LEU A 99 10.70 12.20 9.64
CA LEU A 99 11.55 11.43 8.72
C LEU A 99 12.24 12.32 7.67
N ILE A 100 11.57 13.37 7.19
CA ILE A 100 12.20 14.32 6.25
C ILE A 100 13.34 15.08 6.91
N VAL A 101 13.21 15.45 8.19
CA VAL A 101 14.30 16.12 8.94
C VAL A 101 15.53 15.20 9.05
N ASP A 102 15.29 13.92 9.31
CA ASP A 102 16.38 12.94 9.47
C ASP A 102 16.95 12.48 8.12
N ALA A 103 16.22 12.66 7.01
CA ALA A 103 16.60 12.15 5.67
C ALA A 103 17.89 12.75 5.15
N GLN A 104 18.22 14.01 5.49
CA GLN A 104 19.46 14.63 5.05
C GLN A 104 20.68 13.88 5.61
N ALA A 105 20.68 13.59 6.90
CA ALA A 105 21.78 12.85 7.53
C ALA A 105 21.95 11.45 6.94
N VAL A 106 20.85 10.79 6.56
CA VAL A 106 20.90 9.48 5.89
C VAL A 106 21.43 9.60 4.48
N ALA A 107 21.06 10.67 3.75
CA ALA A 107 21.58 10.94 2.40
C ALA A 107 23.09 11.18 2.43
N ASP A 108 23.56 12.03 3.36
CA ASP A 108 24.99 12.31 3.54
C ASP A 108 25.78 11.03 3.85
N ARG A 109 25.23 10.16 4.72
CA ARG A 109 25.84 8.88 5.06
C ARG A 109 25.89 7.92 3.85
N LEU A 110 24.83 7.87 3.05
CA LEU A 110 24.81 7.06 1.82
C LEU A 110 25.83 7.55 0.79
N GLU A 111 26.04 8.86 0.69
CA GLU A 111 27.05 9.45 -0.18
C GLU A 111 28.47 9.02 0.25
N GLU A 112 28.76 9.04 1.56
CA GLU A 112 30.03 8.56 2.11
C GLU A 112 30.28 7.07 1.77
N ILE A 113 29.27 6.19 1.99
CA ILE A 113 29.36 4.75 1.71
C ILE A 113 29.50 4.49 0.21
N ALA A 114 28.81 5.25 -0.64
CA ALA A 114 28.80 5.03 -2.08
C ALA A 114 30.00 5.66 -2.80
N PHE A 115 30.90 6.31 -2.11
CA PHE A 115 31.96 7.12 -2.70
C PHE A 115 32.86 6.34 -3.66
N ASP A 116 33.23 5.11 -3.31
CA ASP A 116 34.06 4.23 -4.15
C ASP A 116 33.26 3.19 -4.94
N GLY A 117 31.92 3.15 -4.76
CA GLY A 117 31.01 2.24 -5.44
C GLY A 117 31.01 0.81 -4.92
N VAL A 118 31.67 0.55 -3.79
CA VAL A 118 31.74 -0.77 -3.16
C VAL A 118 31.33 -0.65 -1.69
N ILE A 119 30.44 -1.50 -1.25
CA ILE A 119 30.05 -1.57 0.18
C ILE A 119 30.92 -2.62 0.84
N ASP A 120 31.90 -2.18 1.62
CA ASP A 120 32.78 -3.08 2.37
C ASP A 120 32.12 -3.59 3.67
N GLU A 121 32.83 -4.49 4.39
CA GLU A 121 32.29 -5.09 5.61
C GLU A 121 32.11 -4.07 6.74
N SER A 122 32.93 -3.01 6.79
CA SER A 122 32.81 -1.95 7.80
C SER A 122 31.63 -1.04 7.57
N GLU A 123 31.21 -0.86 6.33
CA GLU A 123 30.10 0.00 5.89
C GLU A 123 28.75 -0.73 5.86
N ARG A 124 28.77 -2.05 5.81
CA ARG A 124 27.56 -2.90 5.67
C ARG A 124 26.49 -2.58 6.70
N ARG A 125 26.88 -2.40 7.95
CA ARG A 125 25.92 -2.07 9.03
C ARG A 125 25.24 -0.73 8.81
N ASP A 126 26.00 0.29 8.47
CA ASP A 126 25.50 1.65 8.25
C ASP A 126 24.63 1.70 7.01
N PHE A 127 24.99 0.96 5.97
CA PHE A 127 24.16 0.81 4.78
C PHE A 127 22.83 0.12 5.08
N GLU A 128 22.81 -0.95 5.89
CA GLU A 128 21.58 -1.61 6.32
C GLU A 128 20.69 -0.70 7.17
N GLU A 129 21.27 0.16 8.00
CA GLU A 129 20.55 1.17 8.77
C GLU A 129 19.90 2.21 7.86
N ALA A 130 20.62 2.69 6.86
CA ALA A 130 20.11 3.60 5.85
C ALA A 130 18.94 2.96 5.06
N LEU A 131 19.07 1.70 4.65
CA LEU A 131 18.00 0.95 3.97
C LEU A 131 16.74 0.81 4.84
N ARG A 132 16.89 0.54 6.15
CA ARG A 132 15.75 0.48 7.07
C ARG A 132 15.04 1.83 7.17
N PHE A 133 15.80 2.92 7.25
CA PHE A 133 15.25 4.27 7.26
C PHE A 133 14.50 4.57 5.97
N LEU A 134 15.08 4.28 4.80
CA LEU A 134 14.45 4.52 3.50
C LEU A 134 13.12 3.75 3.35
N ARG A 135 13.05 2.51 3.84
CA ARG A 135 11.78 1.74 3.86
C ARG A 135 10.74 2.37 4.78
N GLN A 136 11.16 2.93 5.91
CA GLN A 136 10.25 3.63 6.82
C GLN A 136 9.74 4.94 6.20
N LEU A 137 10.59 5.65 5.48
CA LEU A 137 10.22 6.85 4.73
C LEU A 137 9.24 6.50 3.60
N GLU A 138 9.52 5.47 2.81
CA GLU A 138 8.64 4.95 1.77
C GLU A 138 7.25 4.61 2.32
N ALA A 139 7.17 3.87 3.42
CA ALA A 139 5.91 3.55 4.07
C ALA A 139 5.13 4.81 4.48
N SER A 140 5.81 5.81 5.02
CA SER A 140 5.18 7.08 5.43
C SER A 140 4.71 7.92 4.24
N ILE A 141 5.41 7.88 3.12
CA ILE A 141 4.99 8.51 1.86
C ILE A 141 3.72 7.81 1.35
N ASN A 142 3.69 6.48 1.33
CA ASN A 142 2.53 5.71 0.90
C ASN A 142 1.30 5.98 1.78
N ASP A 143 1.46 6.13 3.09
CA ASP A 143 0.37 6.49 4.00
C ASP A 143 -0.25 7.87 3.64
N ILE A 144 0.57 8.87 3.33
CA ILE A 144 0.09 10.20 2.88
C ILE A 144 -0.61 10.11 1.52
N ILE A 145 -0.04 9.37 0.58
CA ILE A 145 -0.64 9.16 -0.74
C ILE A 145 -2.00 8.48 -0.60
N LEU A 146 -2.10 7.43 0.22
CA LEU A 146 -3.34 6.70 0.49
C LEU A 146 -4.43 7.63 1.04
N ILE A 147 -4.10 8.48 2.02
CA ILE A 147 -5.01 9.48 2.57
C ILE A 147 -5.47 10.47 1.47
N GLY A 148 -4.54 10.91 0.62
CA GLY A 148 -4.84 11.82 -0.49
C GLY A 148 -5.77 11.21 -1.55
N LEU A 149 -5.55 9.95 -1.88
CA LEU A 149 -6.40 9.20 -2.81
C LEU A 149 -7.81 8.97 -2.24
N GLY A 150 -7.90 8.65 -0.96
CA GLY A 150 -9.19 8.41 -0.30
C GLY A 150 -10.05 9.67 -0.11
N LYS A 151 -9.47 10.88 -0.20
CA LYS A 151 -10.17 12.17 -0.01
C LYS A 151 -10.62 12.85 -1.30
N ARG A 152 -10.13 12.45 -2.46
CA ARG A 152 -10.42 13.12 -3.74
C ARG A 152 -11.87 13.01 -4.21
N GLU A 153 -12.72 12.25 -3.54
CA GLU A 153 -14.11 11.99 -3.95
C GLU A 153 -15.18 12.58 -3.01
N GLY A 154 -14.81 13.54 -2.18
CA GLY A 154 -15.72 14.18 -1.20
C GLY A 154 -15.96 15.68 -1.42
N THR A 155 -15.88 16.18 -2.69
CA THR A 155 -16.25 17.56 -3.04
C THR A 155 -17.41 17.55 -4.00
#